data_de56e94d18bead68743ca69413b2c0fc
#
_entry.id   de56e94d18bead68743ca69413b2c0fc
#
_cell.length_a   1.000
_cell.length_b   1.000
_cell.length_c   1.000
_cell.angle_alpha   90.00
_cell.angle_beta   90.00
_cell.angle_gamma   90.00
#
_symmetry.space_group_name_H-M   'P 1'
#
loop_
_entity.id
_entity.type
_entity.pdbx_description
1 polymer ?
#
loop_
_entity_poly.entity_id
_entity_poly.type
_entity_poly.pdbx_seq_one_letter_code
_entity_poly.pdbx_strand_id
1 'polypeptide(L)'
;MNENLFEQVKRKLNVTWDDTDTTARINEIIESAIPTLINKLGIADDAFDFSVPGQENTLFKSYCLYDWNHCVNEFDDNYSNEIAQIRAKNAVKYHQDNGELQT
;
A
#
# COMPACT_ATOMS: atom_id res chain seq x y z
N MET A 1 13.92 -12.48 6.89
CA MET A 1 12.73 -12.03 7.63
C MET A 1 12.39 -10.61 7.22
N ASN A 2 11.12 -10.34 6.98
CA ASN A 2 10.72 -9.00 6.54
C ASN A 2 10.72 -8.03 7.71
N GLU A 3 11.16 -6.83 7.43
CA GLU A 3 11.05 -5.74 8.37
C GLU A 3 9.58 -5.39 8.54
N ASN A 4 9.16 -4.95 9.72
CA ASN A 4 7.76 -4.62 9.92
C ASN A 4 7.40 -3.35 9.12
N LEU A 5 6.11 -3.20 8.88
CA LEU A 5 5.62 -2.16 7.99
C LEU A 5 5.93 -0.75 8.50
N PHE A 6 5.81 -0.56 9.81
CA PHE A 6 6.11 0.76 10.40
C PHE A 6 7.54 1.18 10.10
N GLU A 7 8.50 0.28 10.30
CA GLU A 7 9.90 0.61 10.07
C GLU A 7 10.18 0.86 8.59
N GLN A 8 9.53 0.09 7.73
CA GLN A 8 9.69 0.30 6.28
C GLN A 8 9.18 1.67 5.86
N VAL A 9 8.01 2.06 6.35
CA VAL A 9 7.45 3.38 6.02
C VAL A 9 8.31 4.48 6.61
N LYS A 10 8.72 4.33 7.86
CA LYS A 10 9.55 5.33 8.53
C LYS A 10 10.82 5.60 7.72
N ARG A 11 11.46 4.52 7.22
CA ARG A 11 12.65 4.66 6.41
C ARG A 11 12.35 5.34 5.07
N LYS A 12 11.22 4.99 4.46
CA LYS A 12 10.83 5.62 3.20
C LYS A 12 10.64 7.12 3.36
N LEU A 13 10.13 7.54 4.52
CA LEU A 13 9.91 8.95 4.80
C LEU A 13 11.18 9.69 5.23
N ASN A 14 12.29 8.96 5.37
CA ASN A 14 13.56 9.51 5.85
C ASN A 14 13.47 10.08 7.25
N VAL A 15 12.62 9.50 8.09
CA VAL A 15 12.48 9.90 9.48
C VAL A 15 13.49 9.10 10.30
N THR A 16 14.43 9.80 10.92
CA THR A 16 15.47 9.16 11.71
C THR A 16 15.33 9.43 13.21
N TRP A 17 14.31 10.19 13.59
CA TRP A 17 14.07 10.53 14.98
C TRP A 17 12.83 9.79 15.49
N ASP A 18 12.73 9.68 16.80
CA ASP A 18 11.60 9.03 17.46
C ASP A 18 11.02 10.01 18.48
N ASP A 19 9.81 10.49 18.20
CA ASP A 19 9.04 11.21 19.20
C ASP A 19 7.58 10.76 19.08
N THR A 20 6.82 11.08 20.12
CA THR A 20 5.45 10.58 20.23
C THR A 20 4.57 11.08 19.08
N ASP A 21 4.69 12.35 18.74
CA ASP A 21 3.84 12.95 17.71
C ASP A 21 4.16 12.39 16.33
N THR A 22 5.44 12.26 16.01
CA THR A 22 5.86 11.71 14.72
C THR A 22 5.42 10.25 14.59
N THR A 23 5.63 9.46 15.64
CA THR A 23 5.24 8.06 15.65
C THR A 23 3.74 7.92 15.46
N ALA A 24 2.95 8.73 16.16
CA ALA A 24 1.50 8.70 16.04
C ALA A 24 1.07 9.04 14.62
N ARG A 25 1.69 10.04 14.02
CA ARG A 25 1.34 10.45 12.66
C ARG A 25 1.64 9.34 11.65
N ILE A 26 2.81 8.71 11.77
CA ILE A 26 3.16 7.62 10.86
C ILE A 26 2.16 6.48 11.00
N ASN A 27 1.79 6.12 12.23
CA ASN A 27 0.80 5.06 12.45
C ASN A 27 -0.55 5.42 11.85
N GLU A 28 -0.98 6.66 11.97
CA GLU A 28 -2.25 7.10 11.37
C GLU A 28 -2.21 6.99 9.85
N ILE A 29 -1.09 7.39 9.25
CA ILE A 29 -0.92 7.30 7.81
C ILE A 29 -1.02 5.83 7.37
N ILE A 30 -0.34 4.94 8.06
CA ILE A 30 -0.36 3.52 7.74
C ILE A 30 -1.78 2.94 7.88
N GLU A 31 -2.44 3.25 8.99
CA GLU A 31 -3.79 2.73 9.24
C GLU A 31 -4.78 3.17 8.18
N SER A 32 -4.64 4.39 7.71
CA SER A 32 -5.53 4.89 6.68
C SER A 32 -5.12 4.38 5.28
N ALA A 33 -3.84 4.15 5.06
CA ALA A 33 -3.34 3.69 3.76
C ALA A 33 -3.75 2.23 3.48
N ILE A 34 -3.83 1.39 4.50
CA ILE A 34 -4.13 -0.03 4.30
C ILE A 34 -5.46 -0.23 3.56
N PRO A 35 -6.60 0.25 4.08
CA PRO A 35 -7.86 0.04 3.34
C PRO A 35 -7.89 0.79 2.03
N THR A 36 -7.24 1.94 1.97
CA THR A 36 -7.21 2.73 0.75
C THR A 36 -6.50 1.99 -0.37
N LEU A 37 -5.34 1.44 -0.10
CA LEU A 37 -4.56 0.72 -1.11
C LEU A 37 -5.21 -0.62 -1.47
N ILE A 38 -5.81 -1.30 -0.50
CA ILE A 38 -6.57 -2.51 -0.79
C ILE A 38 -7.63 -2.22 -1.85
N ASN A 39 -8.35 -1.12 -1.68
CA ASN A 39 -9.38 -0.72 -2.63
C ASN A 39 -8.77 -0.30 -3.97
N LYS A 40 -7.76 0.56 -3.94
CA LYS A 40 -7.15 1.08 -5.17
C LYS A 40 -6.54 -0.02 -6.01
N LEU A 41 -5.94 -1.02 -5.37
CA LEU A 41 -5.22 -2.07 -6.08
C LEU A 41 -6.08 -3.30 -6.38
N GLY A 42 -7.35 -3.27 -5.99
CA GLY A 42 -8.26 -4.37 -6.27
C GLY A 42 -7.89 -5.65 -5.54
N ILE A 43 -7.37 -5.52 -4.33
CA ILE A 43 -6.96 -6.66 -3.52
C ILE A 43 -8.21 -7.24 -2.85
N ALA A 44 -8.43 -8.53 -3.02
CA ALA A 44 -9.62 -9.19 -2.45
C ALA A 44 -9.47 -9.47 -0.96
N ASP A 45 -8.24 -9.62 -0.48
CA ASP A 45 -7.97 -9.98 0.91
C ASP A 45 -7.80 -8.71 1.74
N ASP A 46 -8.74 -8.43 2.62
CA ASP A 46 -8.68 -7.23 3.44
C ASP A 46 -7.65 -7.33 4.57
N ALA A 47 -7.00 -8.49 4.72
CA ALA A 47 -5.90 -8.66 5.66
C ALA A 47 -4.56 -8.77 4.93
N PHE A 48 -4.48 -8.26 3.72
CA PHE A 48 -3.26 -8.33 2.91
C PHE A 48 -2.08 -7.70 3.64
N ASP A 49 -0.93 -8.37 3.59
CA ASP A 49 0.28 -7.93 4.30
C ASP A 49 1.15 -7.08 3.37
N PHE A 50 1.10 -5.76 3.53
CA PHE A 50 1.89 -4.85 2.72
C PHE A 50 3.37 -4.83 3.08
N SER A 51 3.80 -5.53 4.14
CA SER A 51 5.21 -5.56 4.51
C SER A 51 6.02 -6.52 3.65
N VAL A 52 5.36 -7.39 2.90
CA VAL A 52 6.03 -8.35 2.03
C VAL A 52 6.57 -7.61 0.80
N PRO A 53 7.85 -7.78 0.45
CA PRO A 53 8.42 -7.08 -0.70
C PRO A 53 7.68 -7.41 -2.00
N GLY A 54 7.52 -6.41 -2.84
CA GLY A 54 6.83 -6.55 -4.11
C GLY A 54 6.25 -5.22 -4.56
N GLN A 55 5.47 -5.25 -5.63
CA GLN A 55 4.87 -4.04 -6.18
C GLN A 55 3.93 -3.37 -5.19
N GLU A 56 3.14 -4.17 -4.51
CA GLU A 56 2.18 -3.64 -3.54
C GLU A 56 2.89 -2.93 -2.40
N ASN A 57 3.98 -3.52 -1.92
CA ASN A 57 4.79 -2.91 -0.87
C ASN A 57 5.38 -1.58 -1.35
N THR A 58 5.89 -1.56 -2.57
CA THR A 58 6.49 -0.35 -3.13
C THR A 58 5.46 0.77 -3.25
N LEU A 59 4.27 0.45 -3.77
CA LEU A 59 3.23 1.46 -3.92
C LEU A 59 2.70 1.92 -2.57
N PHE A 60 2.59 1.01 -1.61
CA PHE A 60 2.16 1.36 -0.27
C PHE A 60 3.09 2.39 0.36
N LYS A 61 4.40 2.14 0.27
CA LYS A 61 5.37 3.08 0.84
C LYS A 61 5.32 4.43 0.12
N SER A 62 5.15 4.41 -1.19
CA SER A 62 5.05 5.65 -1.95
C SER A 62 3.78 6.44 -1.58
N TYR A 63 2.66 5.75 -1.40
CA TYR A 63 1.44 6.40 -0.97
C TYR A 63 1.63 7.08 0.39
N CYS A 64 2.28 6.39 1.31
CA CYS A 64 2.54 6.96 2.63
C CYS A 64 3.43 8.21 2.53
N LEU A 65 4.40 8.20 1.63
CA LEU A 65 5.24 9.37 1.40
C LEU A 65 4.42 10.56 0.86
N TYR A 66 3.51 10.27 -0.07
CA TYR A 66 2.63 11.32 -0.60
C TYR A 66 1.73 11.88 0.49
N ASP A 67 1.20 11.02 1.36
CA ASP A 67 0.37 11.48 2.48
C ASP A 67 1.19 12.31 3.46
N TRP A 68 2.42 11.88 3.75
CA TRP A 68 3.32 12.60 4.64
C TRP A 68 3.57 14.02 4.11
N ASN A 69 3.63 14.18 2.80
CA ASN A 69 3.89 15.45 2.15
C ASN A 69 2.62 16.21 1.75
N HIS A 70 1.45 15.71 2.15
CA HIS A 70 0.14 16.33 1.88
C HIS A 70 -0.15 16.46 0.38
N CYS A 71 0.25 15.47 -0.42
CA CYS A 71 -0.01 15.49 -1.86
C CYS A 71 -0.62 14.18 -2.35
N VAL A 72 -1.45 13.57 -1.54
CA VAL A 72 -2.12 12.30 -1.86
C VAL A 72 -2.92 12.39 -3.17
N ASN A 73 -3.46 13.57 -3.46
CA ASN A 73 -4.25 13.76 -4.67
C ASN A 73 -3.45 13.57 -5.96
N GLU A 74 -2.11 13.58 -5.87
CA GLU A 74 -1.25 13.36 -7.04
C GLU A 74 -0.88 11.90 -7.23
N PHE A 75 -1.15 11.06 -6.25
CA PHE A 75 -0.71 9.68 -6.27
C PHE A 75 -1.31 8.90 -7.43
N ASP A 76 -2.61 9.01 -7.62
CA ASP A 76 -3.30 8.25 -8.67
C ASP A 76 -2.77 8.61 -10.06
N ASP A 77 -2.53 9.89 -10.30
CA ASP A 77 -2.01 10.33 -11.60
C ASP A 77 -0.60 9.82 -11.84
N ASN A 78 0.24 9.90 -10.81
CA ASN A 78 1.65 9.53 -10.97
C ASN A 78 1.88 8.03 -11.05
N TYR A 79 0.96 7.24 -10.50
CA TYR A 79 1.12 5.78 -10.44
C TYR A 79 0.00 5.04 -11.16
N SER A 80 -0.71 5.72 -12.08
CA SER A 80 -1.87 5.12 -12.74
C SER A 80 -1.53 3.82 -13.48
N ASN A 81 -0.37 3.76 -14.13
CA ASN A 81 0.03 2.54 -14.85
C ASN A 81 0.29 1.39 -13.89
N GLU A 82 1.01 1.65 -12.82
CA GLU A 82 1.33 0.64 -11.82
C GLU A 82 0.06 0.13 -11.15
N ILE A 83 -0.83 1.04 -10.83
CA ILE A 83 -2.12 0.68 -10.22
C ILE A 83 -2.91 -0.21 -11.18
N ALA A 84 -2.97 0.16 -12.44
CA ALA A 84 -3.71 -0.61 -13.45
C ALA A 84 -3.12 -2.01 -13.60
N GLN A 85 -1.80 -2.13 -13.61
CA GLN A 85 -1.14 -3.42 -13.73
C GLN A 85 -1.45 -4.32 -12.55
N ILE A 86 -1.43 -3.78 -11.34
CA ILE A 86 -1.70 -4.56 -10.15
C ILE A 86 -3.17 -4.95 -10.10
N ARG A 87 -4.07 -4.04 -10.46
CA ARG A 87 -5.49 -4.37 -10.48
C ARG A 87 -5.79 -5.49 -11.48
N ALA A 88 -5.14 -5.45 -12.64
CA ALA A 88 -5.32 -6.51 -13.65
C ALA A 88 -4.81 -7.85 -13.11
N LYS A 89 -3.66 -7.84 -12.46
CA LYS A 89 -3.10 -9.05 -11.88
C LYS A 89 -4.03 -9.62 -10.81
N ASN A 90 -4.57 -8.77 -9.97
CA ASN A 90 -5.45 -9.19 -8.89
C ASN A 90 -6.79 -9.69 -9.42
N ALA A 91 -7.28 -9.10 -10.49
CA ALA A 91 -8.52 -9.56 -11.12
C ALA A 91 -8.36 -10.98 -11.66
N VAL A 92 -7.23 -11.25 -12.32
CA VAL A 92 -6.95 -12.58 -12.82
C VAL A 92 -6.85 -13.58 -11.68
N LYS A 93 -6.14 -13.22 -10.63
CA LYS A 93 -5.99 -14.08 -9.46
C LYS A 93 -7.34 -14.38 -8.83
N TYR A 94 -8.18 -13.37 -8.69
CA TYR A 94 -9.50 -13.55 -8.11
C TYR A 94 -10.32 -14.55 -8.93
N HIS A 95 -10.28 -14.43 -10.26
CA HIS A 95 -11.00 -15.33 -11.14
C HIS A 95 -10.44 -16.75 -11.09
N GLN A 96 -9.14 -16.89 -10.94
CA GLN A 96 -8.54 -18.22 -10.79
C GLN A 96 -8.97 -18.90 -9.51
N ASP A 97 -9.10 -18.12 -8.43
CA ASP A 97 -9.47 -18.67 -7.13
C ASP A 97 -10.96 -18.97 -7.05
N ASN A 98 -11.79 -18.23 -7.79
CA ASN A 98 -13.24 -18.31 -7.67
C ASN A 98 -13.89 -18.55 -9.02
N GLY A 99 -13.31 -17.99 -10.02
CA GLY A 99 -13.97 -17.84 -11.27
C GLY A 99 -14.05 -19.07 -12.09
N GLU A 100 -13.13 -19.92 -11.85
CA GLU A 100 -13.20 -21.16 -12.57
C GLU A 100 -14.47 -21.83 -12.25
N LEU A 101 -15.08 -21.39 -11.23
CA LEU A 101 -16.37 -21.89 -10.88
C LEU A 101 -17.37 -21.68 -11.97
N GLN A 102 -17.14 -20.70 -12.83
CA GLN A 102 -18.08 -20.48 -13.88
C GLN A 102 -17.83 -21.31 -15.07
N THR A 103 -16.83 -22.06 -15.08
CA THR A 103 -16.59 -22.87 -16.28
C THR A 103 -17.42 -24.11 -16.25
#